data_45b9fdc45b27de5858043ba947a8a9eb
#
_entry.id   45b9fdc45b27de5858043ba947a8a9eb
#
_cell.length_a   1.000
_cell.length_b   1.000
_cell.length_c   1.000
_cell.angle_alpha   90.00
_cell.angle_beta   90.00
_cell.angle_gamma   90.00
#
_symmetry.space_group_name_H-M   'P 1'
#
loop_
_entity.id
_entity.type
_entity.pdbx_description
1 polymer ?
#
loop_
_entity_poly.entity_id
_entity_poly.type
_entity_poly.pdbx_seq_one_letter_code
_entity_poly.pdbx_strand_id
1 'polypeptide(L)'
;AMQPAEYVEFLVERIANVVAQAWAARKPASAGWGLGHAVLAINRRSVYADGTAQMYGPTDAANFRGFEGGEDHGVEVLCFWDADGKLIATSINVACPAQEVEGLWQIDADLWHPVREALRAKHGNDLVVLAWTGAAGDQSPHLMYNKRAEERMRELRKLTRLEELSRRIVAGWDEAHEGATQERHGDVEFKHTVETIDLPLRVVTDEEYANANAK
;
A
#
# COMPACT_ATOMS: atom_id res chain seq x y z
N ALA A 1 -12.93 27.67 1.26
CA ALA A 1 -12.18 26.41 1.37
C ALA A 1 -11.76 26.28 2.85
N MET A 2 -11.84 25.06 3.39
CA MET A 2 -11.42 24.73 4.76
C MET A 2 -9.92 25.01 4.92
N GLN A 3 -9.53 25.64 6.02
CA GLN A 3 -8.12 25.89 6.31
C GLN A 3 -7.43 24.62 6.81
N PRO A 4 -6.11 24.45 6.64
CA PRO A 4 -5.42 23.23 7.07
C PRO A 4 -5.65 22.87 8.55
N ALA A 5 -5.66 23.84 9.45
CA ALA A 5 -5.93 23.60 10.87
C ALA A 5 -7.37 23.08 11.11
N GLU A 6 -8.36 23.70 10.47
CA GLU A 6 -9.77 23.25 10.53
C GLU A 6 -9.94 21.82 10.00
N TYR A 7 -9.19 21.46 8.95
CA TYR A 7 -9.20 20.10 8.42
C TYR A 7 -8.62 19.08 9.39
N VAL A 8 -7.53 19.45 10.08
CA VAL A 8 -6.92 18.57 11.09
C VAL A 8 -7.90 18.32 12.24
N GLU A 9 -8.55 19.35 12.76
CA GLU A 9 -9.55 19.22 13.83
C GLU A 9 -10.71 18.33 13.40
N PHE A 10 -11.26 18.59 12.21
CA PHE A 10 -12.32 17.78 11.60
C PHE A 10 -11.92 16.29 11.48
N LEU A 11 -10.69 16.01 11.05
CA LEU A 11 -10.19 14.65 10.84
C LEU A 11 -9.99 13.93 12.18
N VAL A 12 -9.35 14.60 13.14
CA VAL A 12 -9.07 14.06 14.47
C VAL A 12 -10.36 13.65 15.19
N GLU A 13 -11.38 14.53 15.18
CA GLU A 13 -12.67 14.24 15.80
C GLU A 13 -13.32 12.99 15.18
N ARG A 14 -13.34 12.88 13.85
CA ARG A 14 -13.94 11.75 13.15
C ARG A 14 -13.21 10.45 13.42
N ILE A 15 -11.88 10.47 13.39
CA ILE A 15 -11.07 9.27 13.69
C ILE A 15 -11.30 8.84 15.14
N ALA A 16 -11.24 9.77 16.10
CA ALA A 16 -11.48 9.47 17.51
C ALA A 16 -12.87 8.84 17.75
N ASN A 17 -13.90 9.41 17.11
CA ASN A 17 -15.27 8.89 17.21
C ASN A 17 -15.41 7.49 16.60
N VAL A 18 -14.81 7.22 15.46
CA VAL A 18 -14.82 5.87 14.83
C VAL A 18 -14.09 4.86 15.69
N VAL A 19 -12.95 5.21 16.26
CA VAL A 19 -12.20 4.34 17.19
C VAL A 19 -13.02 4.03 18.42
N ALA A 20 -13.67 5.04 19.03
CA ALA A 20 -14.51 4.85 20.21
C ALA A 20 -15.71 3.92 19.91
N GLN A 21 -16.37 4.12 18.75
CA GLN A 21 -17.48 3.26 18.31
C GLN A 21 -17.02 1.81 18.07
N ALA A 22 -15.91 1.63 17.36
CA ALA A 22 -15.34 0.30 17.12
C ALA A 22 -14.96 -0.40 18.42
N TRP A 23 -14.37 0.33 19.37
CA TRP A 23 -14.04 -0.20 20.68
C TRP A 23 -15.27 -0.64 21.47
N ALA A 24 -16.33 0.15 21.44
CA ALA A 24 -17.59 -0.18 22.12
C ALA A 24 -18.31 -1.38 21.48
N ALA A 25 -18.19 -1.54 20.17
CA ALA A 25 -18.85 -2.61 19.41
C ALA A 25 -18.03 -3.92 19.33
N ARG A 26 -16.84 -3.98 19.95
CA ARG A 26 -15.96 -5.16 19.88
C ARG A 26 -16.63 -6.40 20.45
N LYS A 27 -16.36 -7.53 19.83
CA LYS A 27 -16.82 -8.86 20.22
C LYS A 27 -15.65 -9.84 20.26
N PRO A 28 -15.77 -10.96 20.97
CA PRO A 28 -14.79 -12.03 20.87
C PRO A 28 -14.61 -12.47 19.41
N ALA A 29 -13.35 -12.63 19.01
CA ALA A 29 -12.96 -13.04 17.67
C ALA A 29 -11.66 -13.85 17.74
N SER A 30 -11.39 -14.63 16.71
CA SER A 30 -10.08 -15.23 16.49
C SER A 30 -9.31 -14.45 15.42
N ALA A 31 -7.99 -14.46 15.52
CA ALA A 31 -7.09 -13.84 14.58
C ALA A 31 -6.18 -14.88 13.93
N GLY A 32 -5.78 -14.64 12.68
CA GLY A 32 -4.77 -15.41 11.96
C GLY A 32 -4.10 -14.50 10.94
N TRP A 33 -2.89 -14.84 10.55
CA TRP A 33 -2.09 -14.06 9.61
C TRP A 33 -1.44 -14.95 8.56
N GLY A 34 -1.10 -14.36 7.44
CA GLY A 34 -0.48 -15.06 6.33
C GLY A 34 0.30 -14.11 5.43
N LEU A 35 1.08 -14.69 4.56
CA LEU A 35 1.87 -14.01 3.54
C LEU A 35 1.53 -14.59 2.18
N GLY A 36 1.15 -13.73 1.26
CA GLY A 36 1.06 -14.02 -0.17
C GLY A 36 1.94 -13.06 -0.96
N HIS A 37 1.89 -13.12 -2.29
CA HIS A 37 2.78 -12.33 -3.13
C HIS A 37 2.05 -11.68 -4.30
N ALA A 38 2.44 -10.43 -4.61
CA ALA A 38 1.93 -9.72 -5.77
C ALA A 38 2.94 -8.69 -6.29
N VAL A 39 3.20 -8.68 -7.57
CA VAL A 39 3.99 -7.63 -8.22
C VAL A 39 3.09 -6.42 -8.43
N LEU A 40 3.21 -5.40 -7.58
CA LEU A 40 2.38 -4.20 -7.55
C LEU A 40 3.15 -2.94 -7.89
N ALA A 41 4.22 -2.71 -7.17
CA ALA A 41 5.08 -1.55 -7.29
C ALA A 41 6.44 -1.92 -7.87
N ILE A 42 7.14 -0.90 -8.32
CA ILE A 42 8.50 -0.97 -8.84
C ILE A 42 9.28 0.14 -8.16
N ASN A 43 10.59 -0.07 -7.94
CA ASN A 43 11.46 1.02 -7.50
C ASN A 43 11.44 2.12 -8.57
N ARG A 44 11.10 3.35 -8.16
CA ARG A 44 10.87 4.48 -9.08
C ARG A 44 12.12 5.29 -9.41
N ARG A 45 13.30 4.88 -8.92
CA ARG A 45 14.56 5.59 -9.14
C ARG A 45 15.45 4.81 -10.11
N SER A 46 15.56 5.35 -11.33
CA SER A 46 16.46 4.84 -12.36
C SER A 46 17.88 5.33 -12.12
N VAL A 47 18.87 4.44 -12.19
CA VAL A 47 20.30 4.73 -12.03
C VAL A 47 21.02 4.66 -13.38
N TYR A 48 21.94 5.59 -13.62
CA TYR A 48 22.64 5.73 -14.89
C TYR A 48 24.15 5.54 -14.75
N ALA A 49 24.84 5.33 -15.90
CA ALA A 49 26.27 5.03 -15.95
C ALA A 49 27.18 6.16 -15.44
N ASP A 50 26.70 7.37 -15.42
CA ASP A 50 27.37 8.56 -14.88
C ASP A 50 27.23 8.70 -13.35
N GLY A 51 26.58 7.73 -12.68
CA GLY A 51 26.34 7.76 -11.25
C GLY A 51 25.14 8.59 -10.81
N THR A 52 24.40 9.19 -11.76
CA THR A 52 23.16 9.92 -11.44
C THR A 52 22.00 8.96 -11.20
N ALA A 53 21.01 9.41 -10.40
CA ALA A 53 19.74 8.72 -10.23
C ALA A 53 18.59 9.70 -10.47
N GLN A 54 17.54 9.24 -11.14
CA GLN A 54 16.38 10.05 -11.45
C GLN A 54 15.09 9.32 -11.12
N MET A 55 14.22 10.01 -10.40
CA MET A 55 12.86 9.53 -10.14
C MET A 55 12.06 9.51 -11.45
N TYR A 56 11.44 8.36 -11.75
CA TYR A 56 10.75 8.09 -13.03
C TYR A 56 11.62 8.31 -14.26
N GLY A 57 12.93 8.14 -14.13
CA GLY A 57 13.86 8.32 -15.23
C GLY A 57 13.67 7.27 -16.34
N PRO A 58 14.00 7.60 -17.60
CA PRO A 58 13.80 6.72 -18.74
C PRO A 58 14.65 5.44 -18.64
N THR A 59 14.01 4.30 -18.75
CA THR A 59 14.65 2.98 -18.69
C THR A 59 15.15 2.48 -20.05
N ASP A 60 14.83 3.19 -21.12
CA ASP A 60 15.30 2.96 -22.50
C ASP A 60 16.49 3.84 -22.88
N ALA A 61 16.99 4.67 -21.96
CA ALA A 61 18.19 5.46 -22.18
C ALA A 61 19.43 4.56 -22.31
N ALA A 62 20.34 4.88 -23.25
CA ALA A 62 21.53 4.07 -23.54
C ALA A 62 22.47 3.90 -22.33
N ASN A 63 22.45 4.86 -21.40
CA ASN A 63 23.25 4.84 -20.16
C ASN A 63 22.47 4.29 -18.94
N PHE A 64 21.23 3.80 -19.10
CA PHE A 64 20.49 3.17 -18.01
C PHE A 64 21.23 1.93 -17.49
N ARG A 65 21.31 1.78 -16.16
CA ARG A 65 22.00 0.67 -15.49
C ARG A 65 21.07 -0.25 -14.73
N GLY A 66 20.02 0.29 -14.13
CA GLY A 66 19.09 -0.46 -13.28
C GLY A 66 18.28 0.46 -12.38
N PHE A 67 17.63 -0.12 -11.42
CA PHE A 67 16.95 0.62 -10.36
C PHE A 67 17.82 0.70 -9.10
N GLU A 68 17.60 1.74 -8.29
CA GLU A 68 18.41 2.05 -7.11
C GLU A 68 18.26 0.98 -6.00
N GLY A 69 17.11 0.35 -5.90
CA GLY A 69 16.80 -0.67 -4.90
C GLY A 69 15.90 -1.77 -5.43
N GLY A 70 15.64 -2.76 -4.60
CA GLY A 70 14.70 -3.85 -4.87
C GLY A 70 13.27 -3.46 -4.57
N GLU A 71 12.38 -4.40 -4.81
CA GLU A 71 10.95 -4.30 -4.49
C GLU A 71 10.57 -5.36 -3.44
N ASP A 72 9.60 -5.00 -2.61
CA ASP A 72 8.93 -5.94 -1.72
C ASP A 72 7.58 -6.34 -2.34
N HIS A 73 7.45 -7.60 -2.69
CA HIS A 73 6.25 -8.18 -3.29
C HIS A 73 5.33 -8.87 -2.29
N GLY A 74 5.62 -8.77 -1.00
CA GLY A 74 4.80 -9.34 0.06
C GLY A 74 3.39 -8.74 0.09
N VAL A 75 2.41 -9.59 0.29
CA VAL A 75 1.04 -9.23 0.64
C VAL A 75 0.78 -9.81 2.03
N GLU A 76 1.08 -9.01 3.03
CA GLU A 76 0.94 -9.42 4.43
C GLU A 76 -0.51 -9.21 4.86
N VAL A 77 -1.10 -10.27 5.40
CA VAL A 77 -2.53 -10.28 5.71
C VAL A 77 -2.75 -10.66 7.18
N LEU A 78 -3.61 -9.89 7.84
CA LEU A 78 -4.18 -10.22 9.14
C LEU A 78 -5.69 -10.37 8.98
N CYS A 79 -6.23 -11.50 9.43
CA CYS A 79 -7.64 -11.83 9.34
C CYS A 79 -8.28 -11.98 10.71
N PHE A 80 -9.57 -11.64 10.82
CA PHE A 80 -10.36 -11.81 12.03
C PHE A 80 -11.66 -12.51 11.71
N TRP A 81 -11.98 -13.54 12.51
CA TRP A 81 -13.22 -14.32 12.39
C TRP A 81 -14.03 -14.21 13.68
N ASP A 82 -15.34 -14.09 13.54
CA ASP A 82 -16.26 -14.14 14.67
C ASP A 82 -16.39 -15.57 15.25
N ALA A 83 -17.23 -15.71 16.28
CA ALA A 83 -17.46 -17.00 16.95
C ALA A 83 -18.08 -18.07 16.04
N ASP A 84 -18.78 -17.66 14.99
CA ASP A 84 -19.39 -18.56 13.99
C ASP A 84 -18.41 -18.92 12.85
N GLY A 85 -17.19 -18.39 12.90
CA GLY A 85 -16.13 -18.61 11.90
C GLY A 85 -16.29 -17.77 10.63
N LYS A 86 -17.17 -16.77 10.63
CA LYS A 86 -17.30 -15.81 9.52
C LYS A 86 -16.14 -14.81 9.57
N LEU A 87 -15.50 -14.58 8.41
CA LEU A 87 -14.51 -13.52 8.27
C LEU A 87 -15.20 -12.14 8.40
N ILE A 88 -14.81 -11.36 9.41
CA ILE A 88 -15.41 -10.06 9.73
C ILE A 88 -14.50 -8.87 9.39
N ALA A 89 -13.19 -9.08 9.41
CA ALA A 89 -12.24 -8.06 9.07
C ALA A 89 -10.95 -8.65 8.51
N THR A 90 -10.28 -7.90 7.65
CA THR A 90 -8.92 -8.20 7.19
C THR A 90 -8.12 -6.90 7.08
N SER A 91 -6.86 -6.97 7.48
CA SER A 91 -5.88 -5.92 7.23
C SER A 91 -4.90 -6.42 6.17
N ILE A 92 -4.57 -5.58 5.20
CA ILE A 92 -3.70 -5.92 4.08
C ILE A 92 -2.58 -4.87 4.04
N ASN A 93 -1.34 -5.32 4.14
CA ASN A 93 -0.16 -4.48 4.02
C ASN A 93 0.60 -4.84 2.74
N VAL A 94 0.93 -3.82 1.94
CA VAL A 94 1.71 -3.96 0.70
C VAL A 94 2.68 -2.79 0.57
N ALA A 95 3.88 -3.04 0.07
CA ALA A 95 4.87 -1.99 -0.20
C ALA A 95 4.55 -1.26 -1.52
N CYS A 96 3.33 -0.72 -1.61
CA CYS A 96 2.84 -0.01 -2.79
C CYS A 96 1.94 1.15 -2.36
N PRO A 97 2.31 2.40 -2.66
CA PRO A 97 1.46 3.55 -2.37
C PRO A 97 0.24 3.55 -3.30
N ALA A 98 -0.91 4.02 -2.79
CA ALA A 98 -2.14 4.22 -3.57
C ALA A 98 -2.02 5.54 -4.35
N GLN A 99 -1.31 5.52 -5.47
CA GLN A 99 -1.00 6.71 -6.27
C GLN A 99 -1.07 6.47 -7.79
N GLU A 100 -1.79 5.43 -8.24
CA GLU A 100 -1.89 5.15 -9.68
C GLU A 100 -2.67 6.23 -10.42
N VAL A 101 -3.68 6.82 -9.77
CA VAL A 101 -4.54 7.85 -10.34
C VAL A 101 -4.34 9.25 -9.74
N GLU A 102 -3.21 9.49 -9.10
CA GLU A 102 -2.88 10.78 -8.45
C GLU A 102 -2.93 11.99 -9.39
N GLY A 103 -2.75 11.78 -10.69
CA GLY A 103 -2.86 12.82 -11.72
C GLY A 103 -4.30 13.22 -12.09
N LEU A 104 -5.29 12.50 -11.61
CA LEU A 104 -6.70 12.81 -11.85
C LEU A 104 -7.19 13.78 -10.78
N TRP A 105 -7.51 15.01 -11.12
CA TRP A 105 -8.00 16.05 -10.20
C TRP A 105 -9.36 15.71 -9.59
N GLN A 106 -9.46 14.55 -8.95
CA GLN A 106 -10.63 14.04 -8.26
C GLN A 106 -10.23 13.29 -6.99
N ILE A 107 -11.17 13.16 -6.05
CA ILE A 107 -10.98 12.31 -4.87
C ILE A 107 -11.25 10.88 -5.29
N ASP A 108 -10.27 10.00 -5.10
CA ASP A 108 -10.34 8.60 -5.45
C ASP A 108 -9.70 7.73 -4.36
N ALA A 109 -10.18 6.52 -4.17
CA ALA A 109 -9.61 5.55 -3.25
C ALA A 109 -8.51 4.69 -3.91
N ASP A 110 -8.16 5.02 -5.17
CA ASP A 110 -7.15 4.34 -5.97
C ASP A 110 -7.37 2.82 -6.01
N LEU A 111 -6.32 2.03 -6.04
CA LEU A 111 -6.39 0.56 -6.10
C LEU A 111 -7.18 -0.10 -4.95
N TRP A 112 -7.40 0.60 -3.84
CA TRP A 112 -8.08 0.02 -2.68
C TRP A 112 -9.60 -0.07 -2.81
N HIS A 113 -10.24 0.74 -3.66
CA HIS A 113 -11.67 0.60 -3.90
C HIS A 113 -12.01 -0.75 -4.57
N PRO A 114 -11.46 -1.09 -5.75
CA PRO A 114 -11.74 -2.38 -6.36
C PRO A 114 -11.26 -3.58 -5.54
N VAL A 115 -10.22 -3.47 -4.72
CA VAL A 115 -9.82 -4.52 -3.76
C VAL A 115 -10.94 -4.79 -2.75
N ARG A 116 -11.49 -3.73 -2.13
CA ARG A 116 -12.59 -3.86 -1.16
C ARG A 116 -13.82 -4.50 -1.79
N GLU A 117 -14.20 -4.04 -2.97
CA GLU A 117 -15.36 -4.59 -3.69
C GLU A 117 -15.17 -6.08 -4.04
N ALA A 118 -13.99 -6.46 -4.51
CA ALA A 118 -13.69 -7.84 -4.85
C ALA A 118 -13.73 -8.77 -3.62
N LEU A 119 -13.16 -8.34 -2.49
CA LEU A 119 -13.17 -9.13 -1.26
C LEU A 119 -14.57 -9.20 -0.63
N ARG A 120 -15.34 -8.12 -0.67
CA ARG A 120 -16.74 -8.10 -0.21
C ARG A 120 -17.64 -8.98 -1.06
N ALA A 121 -17.44 -9.01 -2.37
CA ALA A 121 -18.17 -9.93 -3.24
C ALA A 121 -17.94 -11.41 -2.90
N LYS A 122 -16.74 -11.75 -2.39
CA LYS A 122 -16.39 -13.12 -1.97
C LYS A 122 -16.87 -13.47 -0.55
N HIS A 123 -16.76 -12.53 0.38
CA HIS A 123 -16.87 -12.80 1.82
C HIS A 123 -18.06 -12.09 2.50
N GLY A 124 -18.78 -11.26 1.76
CA GLY A 124 -19.95 -10.52 2.25
C GLY A 124 -19.72 -9.02 2.37
N ASN A 125 -20.77 -8.24 2.15
CA ASN A 125 -20.72 -6.78 2.10
C ASN A 125 -20.29 -6.13 3.43
N ASP A 126 -20.46 -6.83 4.54
CA ASP A 126 -20.09 -6.35 5.88
C ASP A 126 -18.59 -6.50 6.18
N LEU A 127 -17.82 -7.14 5.29
CA LEU A 127 -16.38 -7.34 5.49
C LEU A 127 -15.68 -5.98 5.60
N VAL A 128 -14.99 -5.78 6.71
CA VAL A 128 -14.11 -4.62 6.91
C VAL A 128 -12.74 -4.93 6.30
N VAL A 129 -12.31 -4.09 5.36
CA VAL A 129 -10.97 -4.20 4.73
C VAL A 129 -10.17 -2.96 5.08
N LEU A 130 -9.14 -3.14 5.88
CA LEU A 130 -8.20 -2.12 6.28
C LEU A 130 -6.94 -2.21 5.40
N ALA A 131 -6.65 -1.12 4.71
CA ALA A 131 -5.53 -1.02 3.80
C ALA A 131 -4.34 -0.32 4.46
N TRP A 132 -3.15 -0.90 4.32
CA TRP A 132 -1.92 -0.35 4.85
C TRP A 132 -0.88 -0.24 3.73
N THR A 133 0.00 0.75 3.87
CA THR A 133 1.16 0.91 3.00
C THR A 133 2.41 0.59 3.81
N GLY A 134 3.15 -0.40 3.37
CA GLY A 134 4.44 -0.78 3.94
C GLY A 134 5.54 0.21 3.60
N ALA A 135 6.79 -0.21 3.69
CA ALA A 135 7.95 0.60 3.34
C ALA A 135 8.01 0.82 1.82
N ALA A 136 7.42 1.93 1.35
CA ALA A 136 7.17 2.19 -0.07
C ALA A 136 7.62 3.59 -0.53
N GLY A 137 8.52 4.25 0.20
CA GLY A 137 8.95 5.61 -0.13
C GLY A 137 9.67 5.75 -1.48
N ASP A 138 10.29 4.69 -1.96
CA ASP A 138 10.96 4.58 -3.25
C ASP A 138 10.18 3.73 -4.27
N GLN A 139 8.99 3.27 -3.92
CA GLN A 139 8.14 2.42 -4.74
C GLN A 139 7.03 3.21 -5.44
N SER A 140 6.56 2.69 -6.58
CA SER A 140 5.43 3.26 -7.31
C SER A 140 4.68 2.18 -8.09
N PRO A 141 3.35 2.24 -8.17
CA PRO A 141 2.55 1.39 -9.06
C PRO A 141 2.72 1.77 -10.55
N HIS A 142 3.26 2.95 -10.84
CA HIS A 142 3.47 3.40 -12.21
C HIS A 142 4.51 2.54 -12.94
N LEU A 143 4.16 2.06 -14.13
CA LEU A 143 5.04 1.21 -14.92
C LEU A 143 6.29 1.94 -15.39
N MET A 144 7.46 1.43 -15.02
CA MET A 144 8.75 1.92 -15.47
C MET A 144 9.25 1.20 -16.73
N TYR A 145 8.93 -0.09 -16.86
CA TYR A 145 9.34 -0.96 -17.99
C TYR A 145 8.18 -1.90 -18.38
N ASN A 146 8.35 -2.68 -19.43
CA ASN A 146 7.35 -3.63 -19.95
C ASN A 146 5.98 -3.02 -20.26
N LYS A 147 5.88 -1.72 -20.45
CA LYS A 147 4.62 -0.97 -20.58
C LYS A 147 3.68 -1.58 -21.62
N ARG A 148 4.20 -1.91 -22.82
CA ARG A 148 3.40 -2.50 -23.90
C ARG A 148 2.88 -3.89 -23.57
N ALA A 149 3.69 -4.73 -22.90
CA ALA A 149 3.30 -6.08 -22.52
C ALA A 149 2.21 -6.05 -21.44
N GLU A 150 2.39 -5.18 -20.43
CA GLU A 150 1.41 -4.96 -19.36
C GLU A 150 0.09 -4.43 -19.93
N GLU A 151 0.14 -3.43 -20.80
CA GLU A 151 -1.04 -2.87 -21.45
C GLU A 151 -1.78 -3.93 -22.29
N ARG A 152 -1.06 -4.66 -23.13
CA ARG A 152 -1.65 -5.75 -23.92
C ARG A 152 -2.35 -6.80 -23.06
N MET A 153 -1.72 -7.23 -21.96
CA MET A 153 -2.31 -8.24 -21.07
C MET A 153 -3.54 -7.69 -20.35
N ARG A 154 -3.53 -6.43 -19.97
CA ARG A 154 -4.67 -5.72 -19.36
C ARG A 154 -5.85 -5.63 -20.33
N GLU A 155 -5.60 -5.22 -21.57
CA GLU A 155 -6.61 -5.14 -22.63
C GLU A 155 -7.23 -6.52 -22.94
N LEU A 156 -6.42 -7.56 -23.04
CA LEU A 156 -6.91 -8.93 -23.25
C LEU A 156 -7.81 -9.41 -22.10
N ARG A 157 -7.56 -8.96 -20.88
CA ARG A 157 -8.41 -9.21 -19.70
C ARG A 157 -9.60 -8.27 -19.60
N LYS A 158 -9.65 -7.21 -20.42
CA LYS A 158 -10.66 -6.14 -20.35
C LYS A 158 -10.72 -5.46 -18.98
N LEU A 159 -9.55 -5.19 -18.41
CA LEU A 159 -9.41 -4.56 -17.10
C LEU A 159 -8.86 -3.14 -17.25
N THR A 160 -9.31 -2.24 -16.38
CA THR A 160 -8.63 -0.97 -16.10
C THR A 160 -7.30 -1.24 -15.36
N ARG A 161 -6.45 -0.23 -15.25
CA ARG A 161 -5.21 -0.38 -14.50
C ARG A 161 -5.45 -0.67 -13.02
N LEU A 162 -6.42 0.00 -12.39
CA LEU A 162 -6.78 -0.23 -10.99
C LEU A 162 -7.34 -1.63 -10.77
N GLU A 163 -8.16 -2.14 -11.69
CA GLU A 163 -8.68 -3.52 -11.61
C GLU A 163 -7.56 -4.57 -11.77
N GLU A 164 -6.55 -4.31 -12.62
CA GLU A 164 -5.40 -5.23 -12.74
C GLU A 164 -4.55 -5.25 -11.46
N LEU A 165 -4.29 -4.09 -10.84
CA LEU A 165 -3.59 -4.02 -9.56
C LEU A 165 -4.41 -4.70 -8.45
N SER A 166 -5.71 -4.44 -8.41
CA SER A 166 -6.63 -5.09 -7.47
C SER A 166 -6.62 -6.61 -7.62
N ARG A 167 -6.70 -7.11 -8.85
CA ARG A 167 -6.64 -8.54 -9.14
C ARG A 167 -5.37 -9.19 -8.57
N ARG A 168 -4.23 -8.51 -8.67
CA ARG A 168 -2.94 -9.00 -8.14
C ARG A 168 -2.96 -9.03 -6.61
N ILE A 169 -3.46 -7.95 -5.97
CA ILE A 169 -3.59 -7.90 -4.50
C ILE A 169 -4.53 -9.00 -4.01
N VAL A 170 -5.68 -9.15 -4.64
CA VAL A 170 -6.67 -10.16 -4.24
C VAL A 170 -6.12 -11.58 -4.41
N ALA A 171 -5.34 -11.86 -5.46
CA ALA A 171 -4.70 -13.15 -5.62
C ALA A 171 -3.66 -13.43 -4.52
N GLY A 172 -2.81 -12.45 -4.18
CA GLY A 172 -1.88 -12.56 -3.04
C GLY A 172 -2.60 -12.66 -1.69
N TRP A 173 -3.72 -11.95 -1.55
CA TRP A 173 -4.57 -12.08 -0.37
C TRP A 173 -5.19 -13.49 -0.27
N ASP A 174 -5.68 -14.06 -1.36
CA ASP A 174 -6.23 -15.43 -1.38
C ASP A 174 -5.16 -16.45 -0.94
N GLU A 175 -3.92 -16.33 -1.43
CA GLU A 175 -2.77 -17.14 -1.02
C GLU A 175 -2.49 -17.00 0.49
N ALA A 176 -2.40 -15.78 1.00
CA ALA A 176 -2.17 -15.51 2.42
C ALA A 176 -3.32 -16.02 3.30
N HIS A 177 -4.57 -15.81 2.88
CA HIS A 177 -5.77 -16.21 3.60
C HIS A 177 -5.90 -17.74 3.71
N GLU A 178 -5.53 -18.48 2.67
CA GLU A 178 -5.51 -19.94 2.70
C GLU A 178 -4.62 -20.44 3.87
N GLY A 179 -3.43 -19.88 4.02
CA GLY A 179 -2.55 -20.19 5.15
C GLY A 179 -3.13 -19.74 6.49
N ALA A 180 -3.61 -18.49 6.57
CA ALA A 180 -4.15 -17.92 7.80
C ALA A 180 -5.37 -18.67 8.36
N THR A 181 -6.13 -19.35 7.51
CA THR A 181 -7.29 -20.16 7.97
C THR A 181 -6.90 -21.43 8.68
N GLN A 182 -5.70 -21.94 8.46
CA GLN A 182 -5.23 -23.20 9.05
C GLN A 182 -4.86 -23.05 10.54
N GLU A 183 -4.50 -21.83 10.96
CA GLU A 183 -4.11 -21.55 12.33
C GLU A 183 -4.77 -20.26 12.81
N ARG A 184 -5.79 -20.41 13.68
CA ARG A 184 -6.56 -19.29 14.24
C ARG A 184 -6.35 -19.23 15.75
N HIS A 185 -6.03 -18.04 16.24
CA HIS A 185 -5.72 -17.79 17.66
C HIS A 185 -6.86 -17.01 18.31
N GLY A 186 -7.47 -17.58 19.35
CA GLY A 186 -8.49 -16.90 20.17
C GLY A 186 -7.90 -16.11 21.33
N ASP A 187 -6.64 -16.38 21.68
CA ASP A 187 -5.91 -15.70 22.76
C ASP A 187 -4.57 -15.22 22.19
N VAL A 188 -4.50 -13.94 21.87
CA VAL A 188 -3.31 -13.29 21.25
C VAL A 188 -2.74 -12.29 22.23
N GLU A 189 -1.47 -12.42 22.55
CA GLU A 189 -0.77 -11.39 23.29
C GLU A 189 -0.54 -10.18 22.35
N PHE A 190 -1.11 -9.03 22.74
CA PHE A 190 -0.87 -7.77 22.05
C PHE A 190 0.11 -6.91 22.85
N LYS A 191 1.26 -6.58 22.23
CA LYS A 191 2.26 -5.72 22.84
C LYS A 191 2.53 -4.52 21.95
N HIS A 192 2.44 -3.33 22.53
CA HIS A 192 2.77 -2.07 21.87
C HIS A 192 3.86 -1.36 22.65
N THR A 193 4.95 -0.97 21.97
CA THR A 193 6.04 -0.18 22.53
C THR A 193 6.24 1.06 21.68
N VAL A 194 6.57 2.18 22.34
CA VAL A 194 6.94 3.44 21.69
C VAL A 194 8.35 3.79 22.14
N GLU A 195 9.24 4.04 21.19
CA GLU A 195 10.61 4.43 21.43
C GLU A 195 10.91 5.74 20.68
N THR A 196 11.58 6.65 21.35
CA THR A 196 12.09 7.86 20.71
C THR A 196 13.48 7.57 20.18
N ILE A 197 13.67 7.76 18.88
CA ILE A 197 14.97 7.61 18.22
C ILE A 197 15.44 8.95 17.67
N ASP A 198 16.74 9.24 17.83
CA ASP A 198 17.36 10.39 17.23
C ASP A 198 17.85 10.05 15.82
N LEU A 199 17.33 10.76 14.83
CA LEU A 199 17.77 10.61 13.44
C LEU A 199 18.75 11.73 13.10
N PRO A 200 19.94 11.41 12.53
CA PRO A 200 20.88 12.42 12.11
C PRO A 200 20.30 13.26 10.98
N LEU A 201 20.44 14.57 11.07
CA LEU A 201 20.11 15.46 9.97
C LEU A 201 21.10 15.29 8.83
N ARG A 202 20.58 15.34 7.58
CA ARG A 202 21.44 15.45 6.40
C ARG A 202 22.22 16.78 6.49
N VAL A 203 23.52 16.69 6.36
CA VAL A 203 24.38 17.89 6.22
C VAL A 203 24.30 18.35 4.77
N VAL A 204 23.78 19.57 4.57
CA VAL A 204 23.80 20.23 3.26
C VAL A 204 25.13 20.95 3.12
N THR A 205 25.86 20.66 2.03
CA THR A 205 27.14 21.32 1.77
C THR A 205 26.92 22.75 1.25
N ASP A 206 27.93 23.62 1.39
CA ASP A 206 27.86 24.99 0.87
C ASP A 206 27.65 25.01 -0.66
N GLU A 207 28.20 24.04 -1.37
CA GLU A 207 28.00 23.87 -2.81
C GLU A 207 26.55 23.50 -3.15
N GLU A 208 25.96 22.55 -2.45
CA GLU A 208 24.54 22.18 -2.63
C GLU A 208 23.61 23.37 -2.36
N TYR A 209 23.91 24.14 -1.30
CA TYR A 209 23.17 25.33 -0.94
C TYR A 209 23.28 26.41 -2.02
N ALA A 210 24.49 26.68 -2.51
CA ALA A 210 24.73 27.66 -3.58
C ALA A 210 24.02 27.25 -4.89
N ASN A 211 24.08 25.97 -5.26
CA ASN A 211 23.42 25.44 -6.46
C ASN A 211 21.89 25.51 -6.37
N ALA A 212 21.31 25.33 -5.19
CA ALA A 212 19.87 25.46 -4.96
C ALA A 212 19.39 26.91 -5.08
N ASN A 213 20.18 27.86 -4.57
CA ASN A 213 19.86 29.30 -4.64
C ASN A 213 20.09 29.93 -6.03
N ALA A 214 20.84 29.29 -6.89
CA ALA A 214 21.11 29.78 -8.25
C ALA A 214 20.02 29.42 -9.27
N LYS A 215 19.03 28.63 -8.88
CA LYS A 215 17.84 28.22 -9.68
C LYS A 215 16.63 29.09 -9.36
#